data_8f5dedd5719e3dfe493b8250e6da2a79
#
_entry.id   8f5dedd5719e3dfe493b8250e6da2a79
#
_cell.length_a   1.000
_cell.length_b   1.000
_cell.length_c   1.000
_cell.angle_alpha   90.00
_cell.angle_beta   90.00
_cell.angle_gamma   90.00
#
_symmetry.space_group_name_H-M   'P 1'
#
loop_
_entity.id
_entity.type
_entity.pdbx_description
1 polymer ?
#
loop_
_entity_poly.entity_id
_entity_poly.type
_entity_poly.pdbx_seq_one_letter_code
_entity_poly.pdbx_strand_id
1 'polypeptide(L)'
;MIHMRIKRDPRLWSFLLAGVFVFSSEGRGGVVPPLYVGNRLPVLDEYGRPMRGSPRPAEAGNRCRVEIRTTTTGAVYAPGTNGAASPYNPLLATNSVGGMGANVETADSGLFCLSFQRRPAAGTLAFARVYDAPTVAEAAFYADTPVAAIPADGSSLALDFGAIRPLDPGDADGDGLNNSWERALGTADRPAADYDGDGMLDLNEMLAGTDPTDAASLLALCGAWTETNVPGYDPLARLLHVQWPAVPGKSYRLEAAVSPGSDPETGAAPVFAPLGDVVTAGADETLLDVWIDVSGAERMQVYRIRIAEAAEP
;
A
#
# COMPACT_ATOMS: atom_id res chain seq x y z
N MET A 1 -22.04 -17.05 -17.07
CA MET A 1 -21.45 -16.86 -15.70
C MET A 1 -19.97 -16.71 -15.95
N ILE A 2 -19.45 -15.49 -15.77
CA ILE A 2 -18.03 -15.16 -16.05
C ILE A 2 -17.25 -15.62 -14.83
N HIS A 3 -16.36 -16.61 -15.02
CA HIS A 3 -15.44 -17.05 -13.96
C HIS A 3 -14.14 -16.27 -14.09
N MET A 4 -13.88 -15.46 -13.08
CA MET A 4 -12.64 -14.70 -12.93
C MET A 4 -11.70 -15.47 -12.00
N ARG A 5 -10.48 -15.68 -12.40
CA ARG A 5 -9.47 -16.36 -11.58
C ARG A 5 -8.22 -15.50 -11.53
N ILE A 6 -7.84 -15.09 -10.35
CA ILE A 6 -6.59 -14.36 -10.10
C ILE A 6 -5.48 -15.39 -9.93
N LYS A 7 -4.43 -15.25 -10.73
CA LYS A 7 -3.24 -16.10 -10.62
C LYS A 7 -2.19 -15.35 -9.81
N ARG A 8 -1.87 -15.85 -8.64
CA ARG A 8 -0.77 -15.33 -7.81
C ARG A 8 0.54 -15.94 -8.29
N ASP A 9 1.51 -15.12 -8.65
CA ASP A 9 2.88 -15.58 -8.93
C ASP A 9 3.68 -15.60 -7.62
N PRO A 10 4.07 -16.77 -7.10
CA PRO A 10 4.81 -16.88 -5.85
C PRO A 10 6.31 -16.54 -5.97
N ARG A 11 6.81 -16.06 -7.13
CA ARG A 11 8.25 -15.96 -7.39
C ARG A 11 8.89 -14.63 -7.03
N LEU A 12 8.15 -13.63 -6.59
CA LEU A 12 8.71 -12.28 -6.38
C LEU A 12 9.13 -11.96 -4.95
N TRP A 13 8.92 -12.82 -3.96
CA TRP A 13 9.27 -12.48 -2.57
C TRP A 13 9.98 -13.62 -1.84
N SER A 14 11.22 -13.87 -2.25
CA SER A 14 12.17 -14.62 -1.44
C SER A 14 13.31 -13.68 -1.04
N PHE A 15 13.06 -12.74 -0.15
CA PHE A 15 14.11 -12.12 0.61
C PHE A 15 14.07 -12.63 2.05
N LEU A 16 15.08 -13.42 2.32
CA LEU A 16 15.43 -14.09 3.54
C LEU A 16 15.45 -13.12 4.71
N LEU A 17 14.65 -13.40 5.71
CA LEU A 17 14.94 -12.99 7.08
C LEU A 17 16.11 -13.87 7.59
N ALA A 18 17.32 -13.55 7.20
CA ALA A 18 18.51 -14.10 7.82
C ALA A 18 18.86 -13.24 9.03
N GLY A 19 18.52 -13.71 10.20
CA GLY A 19 19.01 -13.09 11.43
C GLY A 19 18.14 -13.20 12.66
N VAL A 20 17.35 -14.25 12.80
CA VAL A 20 16.90 -14.63 14.15
C VAL A 20 18.07 -15.36 14.82
N PHE A 21 18.90 -14.63 15.55
CA PHE A 21 19.83 -15.24 16.48
C PHE A 21 19.03 -15.77 17.67
N VAL A 22 18.72 -17.04 17.66
CA VAL A 22 18.28 -17.77 18.82
C VAL A 22 19.52 -18.00 19.69
N PHE A 23 19.72 -17.17 20.68
CA PHE A 23 20.65 -17.52 21.77
C PHE A 23 19.94 -18.46 22.74
N SER A 24 20.20 -19.74 22.65
CA SER A 24 19.91 -20.67 23.73
C SER A 24 20.88 -20.40 24.88
N SER A 25 20.42 -19.75 25.93
CA SER A 25 21.18 -19.65 27.18
C SER A 25 20.69 -20.70 28.17
N GLU A 26 21.39 -21.81 28.26
CA GLU A 26 21.35 -22.62 29.48
C GLU A 26 22.28 -22.00 30.53
N GLY A 27 21.68 -21.54 31.62
CA GLY A 27 22.27 -21.52 32.94
C GLY A 27 23.05 -20.28 33.35
N ARG A 28 22.53 -19.63 34.38
CA ARG A 28 23.04 -18.72 35.39
C ARG A 28 22.68 -17.24 35.23
N GLY A 29 21.79 -16.77 36.12
CA GLY A 29 21.54 -15.36 36.41
C GLY A 29 20.96 -14.64 35.23
N GLY A 30 19.64 -14.80 34.98
CA GLY A 30 18.97 -14.45 33.75
C GLY A 30 19.08 -12.98 33.36
N VAL A 31 20.02 -12.68 32.48
CA VAL A 31 19.94 -11.45 31.70
C VAL A 31 18.78 -11.65 30.69
N VAL A 32 17.67 -11.01 30.97
CA VAL A 32 16.55 -11.02 30.02
C VAL A 32 17.03 -10.36 28.71
N PRO A 33 16.98 -11.06 27.56
CA PRO A 33 17.47 -10.49 26.31
C PRO A 33 16.68 -9.24 25.95
N PRO A 34 17.27 -8.30 25.21
CA PRO A 34 16.57 -7.13 24.73
C PRO A 34 15.36 -7.54 23.89
N LEU A 35 14.28 -6.77 23.97
CA LEU A 35 13.12 -6.94 23.10
C LEU A 35 13.43 -6.28 21.76
N TYR A 36 13.31 -7.04 20.68
CA TYR A 36 13.32 -6.49 19.33
C TYR A 36 11.89 -6.36 18.83
N VAL A 37 11.56 -5.18 18.29
CA VAL A 37 10.25 -4.87 17.69
C VAL A 37 10.48 -4.39 16.26
N GLY A 38 9.80 -4.99 15.30
CA GLY A 38 9.94 -4.64 13.89
C GLY A 38 8.80 -5.21 13.05
N ASN A 39 8.78 -4.88 11.76
CA ASN A 39 7.86 -5.46 10.79
C ASN A 39 8.58 -6.49 9.91
N ARG A 40 7.81 -7.41 9.32
CA ARG A 40 8.28 -8.46 8.41
C ARG A 40 7.98 -8.12 6.96
N LEU A 41 6.86 -7.41 6.74
CA LEU A 41 6.42 -6.96 5.43
C LEU A 41 6.72 -5.47 5.31
N PRO A 42 7.25 -4.99 4.17
CA PRO A 42 7.48 -3.58 3.96
C PRO A 42 6.17 -2.79 4.14
N VAL A 43 6.23 -1.68 4.87
CA VAL A 43 5.14 -0.71 4.85
C VAL A 43 5.22 0.09 3.55
N LEU A 44 4.08 0.22 2.89
CA LEU A 44 3.99 0.91 1.61
C LEU A 44 3.49 2.34 1.80
N ASP A 45 3.91 3.23 0.92
CA ASP A 45 3.39 4.60 0.81
C ASP A 45 2.03 4.61 0.08
N GLU A 46 1.47 5.79 -0.13
CA GLU A 46 0.19 6.02 -0.80
C GLU A 46 0.18 5.59 -2.27
N TYR A 47 1.35 5.40 -2.86
CA TYR A 47 1.55 4.94 -4.24
C TYR A 47 1.89 3.45 -4.33
N GLY A 48 1.85 2.71 -3.21
CA GLY A 48 2.16 1.29 -3.16
C GLY A 48 3.65 0.95 -3.21
N ARG A 49 4.54 1.94 -3.01
CA ARG A 49 6.00 1.74 -2.96
C ARG A 49 6.45 1.58 -1.51
N PRO A 50 7.52 0.81 -1.23
CA PRO A 50 8.08 0.75 0.12
C PRO A 50 8.47 2.14 0.64
N MET A 51 7.99 2.49 1.83
CA MET A 51 8.26 3.78 2.47
C MET A 51 9.76 4.04 2.61
N ARG A 52 10.10 5.31 2.54
CA ARG A 52 11.47 5.78 2.50
C ARG A 52 12.26 5.42 3.75
N GLY A 53 13.29 4.61 3.56
CA GLY A 53 14.37 4.40 4.49
C GLY A 53 15.68 4.91 3.88
N SER A 54 16.70 5.14 4.68
CA SER A 54 18.03 5.40 4.17
C SER A 54 19.08 4.66 4.99
N PRO A 55 20.02 3.94 4.36
CA PRO A 55 21.14 3.33 5.03
C PRO A 55 22.20 4.34 5.47
N ARG A 56 22.16 5.56 4.93
CA ARG A 56 23.20 6.58 5.19
C ARG A 56 22.83 7.46 6.37
N PRO A 57 23.69 7.57 7.40
CA PRO A 57 23.43 8.44 8.56
C PRO A 57 23.15 9.91 8.16
N ALA A 58 23.78 10.41 7.10
CA ALA A 58 23.56 11.77 6.60
C ALA A 58 22.14 12.01 6.06
N GLU A 59 21.44 10.95 5.69
CA GLU A 59 20.07 11.00 5.16
C GLU A 59 19.02 10.63 6.22
N ALA A 60 19.44 10.43 7.46
CA ALA A 60 18.55 10.02 8.55
C ALA A 60 17.39 11.00 8.78
N GLY A 61 17.59 12.28 8.46
CA GLY A 61 16.56 13.31 8.56
C GLY A 61 15.40 13.17 7.57
N ASN A 62 15.56 12.34 6.53
CA ASN A 62 14.55 12.15 5.49
C ASN A 62 13.83 10.78 5.60
N ARG A 63 14.02 10.06 6.69
CA ARG A 63 13.38 8.76 6.91
C ARG A 63 11.99 8.93 7.48
N CYS A 64 11.06 8.10 7.02
CA CYS A 64 9.72 8.02 7.59
C CYS A 64 9.78 7.66 9.07
N ARG A 65 9.01 8.38 9.88
CA ARG A 65 8.98 8.21 11.35
C ARG A 65 8.17 7.00 11.75
N VAL A 66 8.71 6.20 12.67
CA VAL A 66 7.99 5.10 13.32
C VAL A 66 7.84 5.39 14.80
N GLU A 67 6.66 5.14 15.35
CA GLU A 67 6.36 5.28 16.76
C GLU A 67 5.81 3.95 17.29
N ILE A 68 6.40 3.45 18.37
CA ILE A 68 5.82 2.36 19.15
C ILE A 68 4.97 3.00 20.24
N ARG A 69 3.69 2.63 20.27
CA ARG A 69 2.70 3.16 21.21
C ARG A 69 2.04 2.04 21.99
N THR A 70 1.52 2.38 23.14
CA THR A 70 0.78 1.44 24.00
C THR A 70 -0.70 1.79 24.04
N THR A 71 -1.51 0.82 24.42
CA THR A 71 -2.94 1.00 24.70
C THR A 71 -3.34 0.19 25.92
N THR A 72 -4.20 0.74 26.76
CA THR A 72 -4.77 0.03 27.91
C THR A 72 -6.11 -0.63 27.59
N THR A 73 -6.76 -0.19 26.53
CA THR A 73 -8.09 -0.65 26.12
C THR A 73 -8.06 -1.65 24.96
N GLY A 74 -6.90 -1.82 24.33
CA GLY A 74 -6.77 -2.57 23.08
C GLY A 74 -7.17 -1.77 21.84
N ALA A 75 -7.67 -0.53 22.01
CA ALA A 75 -8.06 0.32 20.89
C ALA A 75 -6.88 1.15 20.36
N VAL A 76 -6.81 1.27 19.02
CA VAL A 76 -5.92 2.18 18.32
C VAL A 76 -6.77 3.38 17.87
N TYR A 77 -6.48 4.55 18.41
CA TYR A 77 -7.15 5.79 18.04
C TYR A 77 -6.35 6.50 16.94
N ALA A 78 -7.03 6.96 15.92
CA ALA A 78 -6.42 7.81 14.89
C ALA A 78 -5.70 9.01 15.50
N PRO A 79 -4.61 9.48 14.90
CA PRO A 79 -4.04 10.78 15.25
C PRO A 79 -5.00 11.90 14.85
N GLY A 80 -4.84 13.09 15.45
CA GLY A 80 -5.51 14.29 14.94
C GLY A 80 -4.97 14.67 13.56
N THR A 81 -5.68 15.53 12.85
CA THR A 81 -5.29 16.01 11.49
C THR A 81 -3.95 16.75 11.45
N ASN A 82 -3.47 17.21 12.60
CA ASN A 82 -2.12 17.74 12.81
C ASN A 82 -1.10 16.68 13.26
N GLY A 83 -1.48 15.40 13.24
CA GLY A 83 -0.66 14.29 13.71
C GLY A 83 -0.58 14.11 15.22
N ALA A 84 -1.26 14.97 16.00
CA ALA A 84 -1.25 14.83 17.46
C ALA A 84 -1.84 13.49 17.87
N ALA A 85 -1.08 12.75 18.66
CA ALA A 85 -1.52 11.43 19.12
C ALA A 85 -2.62 11.52 20.16
N SER A 86 -3.52 10.54 20.15
CA SER A 86 -4.50 10.37 21.22
C SER A 86 -3.80 10.14 22.56
N PRO A 87 -4.27 10.78 23.66
CA PRO A 87 -3.75 10.52 25.00
C PRO A 87 -3.96 9.07 25.48
N TYR A 88 -4.89 8.35 24.87
CA TYR A 88 -5.14 6.92 25.16
C TYR A 88 -4.13 5.98 24.49
N ASN A 89 -3.28 6.50 23.60
CA ASN A 89 -2.20 5.77 22.96
C ASN A 89 -0.84 6.42 23.25
N PRO A 90 -0.35 6.36 24.51
CA PRO A 90 0.90 7.01 24.90
C PRO A 90 2.08 6.45 24.12
N LEU A 91 3.04 7.32 23.83
CA LEU A 91 4.28 6.98 23.16
C LEU A 91 5.16 6.14 24.08
N LEU A 92 5.67 5.02 23.56
CA LEU A 92 6.64 4.17 24.24
C LEU A 92 8.06 4.40 23.71
N ALA A 93 8.20 4.49 22.38
CA ALA A 93 9.48 4.74 21.73
C ALA A 93 9.29 5.30 20.32
N THR A 94 10.36 5.86 19.76
CA THR A 94 10.44 6.33 18.38
C THR A 94 11.57 5.64 17.64
N ASN A 95 11.37 5.44 16.35
CA ASN A 95 12.35 4.94 15.41
C ASN A 95 12.08 5.56 14.03
N SER A 96 12.74 5.07 13.01
CA SER A 96 12.48 5.42 11.61
C SER A 96 12.55 4.17 10.73
N VAL A 97 11.92 4.23 9.57
CA VAL A 97 12.09 3.21 8.53
C VAL A 97 13.56 3.13 8.14
N GLY A 98 14.10 1.93 7.95
CA GLY A 98 15.53 1.68 7.79
C GLY A 98 16.35 1.94 9.06
N GLY A 99 15.72 2.10 10.22
CA GLY A 99 16.29 2.64 11.47
C GLY A 99 17.07 1.66 12.32
N MET A 100 17.36 0.45 11.86
CA MET A 100 18.28 -0.43 12.56
C MET A 100 18.95 -1.40 11.63
N GLY A 101 20.11 -1.15 11.33
CA GLY A 101 20.95 -2.12 10.68
C GLY A 101 22.36 -1.60 10.71
N ALA A 102 23.14 -2.10 11.60
CA ALA A 102 24.57 -1.84 11.57
C ALA A 102 25.23 -2.34 10.26
N ASN A 103 24.49 -3.00 9.39
CA ASN A 103 24.98 -3.59 8.15
C ASN A 103 23.99 -3.49 6.97
N VAL A 104 23.24 -2.42 6.88
CA VAL A 104 22.29 -2.27 5.76
C VAL A 104 23.04 -1.71 4.56
N GLU A 105 23.58 -2.57 3.73
CA GLU A 105 24.11 -2.23 2.41
C GLU A 105 22.99 -1.92 1.40
N THR A 106 21.76 -2.35 1.70
CA THR A 106 20.55 -2.05 0.94
C THR A 106 19.63 -1.18 1.80
N ALA A 107 19.04 -0.16 1.21
CA ALA A 107 18.00 0.62 1.86
C ALA A 107 16.87 -0.34 2.27
N ASP A 108 16.67 -0.57 3.58
CA ASP A 108 15.55 -1.35 4.11
C ASP A 108 14.27 -0.49 4.01
N SER A 109 13.91 -0.16 2.77
CA SER A 109 12.70 0.60 2.49
C SER A 109 11.49 -0.16 3.02
N GLY A 110 10.65 0.54 3.75
CA GLY A 110 9.45 -0.04 4.35
C GLY A 110 9.70 -0.90 5.58
N LEU A 111 10.94 -1.18 5.99
CA LEU A 111 11.25 -2.00 7.16
C LEU A 111 11.80 -1.17 8.31
N PHE A 112 11.48 -1.55 9.54
CA PHE A 112 12.12 -1.02 10.74
C PHE A 112 12.41 -2.13 11.74
N CYS A 113 13.38 -1.90 12.60
CA CYS A 113 13.62 -2.71 13.77
C CYS A 113 14.12 -1.82 14.91
N LEU A 114 13.57 -1.98 16.10
CA LEU A 114 13.94 -1.26 17.31
C LEU A 114 14.30 -2.26 18.40
N SER A 115 15.39 -2.03 19.13
CA SER A 115 15.73 -2.81 20.33
C SER A 115 15.45 -2.03 21.61
N PHE A 116 14.73 -2.63 22.52
CA PHE A 116 14.51 -2.12 23.87
C PHE A 116 15.54 -2.70 24.82
N GLN A 117 16.54 -1.91 25.22
CA GLN A 117 17.52 -2.31 26.22
C GLN A 117 16.87 -2.55 27.59
N ARG A 118 15.87 -1.74 27.91
CA ARG A 118 15.00 -1.95 29.06
C ARG A 118 13.64 -2.44 28.55
N ARG A 119 13.44 -3.74 28.69
CA ARG A 119 12.23 -4.40 28.20
C ARG A 119 10.97 -3.83 28.87
N PRO A 120 9.95 -3.43 28.13
CA PRO A 120 8.64 -3.12 28.70
C PRO A 120 8.02 -4.36 29.35
N ALA A 121 7.07 -4.16 30.25
CA ALA A 121 6.41 -5.27 30.95
C ALA A 121 5.74 -6.24 29.95
N ALA A 122 5.90 -7.54 30.19
CA ALA A 122 5.20 -8.56 29.42
C ALA A 122 3.68 -8.38 29.53
N GLY A 123 2.97 -8.65 28.45
CA GLY A 123 1.52 -8.44 28.36
C GLY A 123 1.11 -6.99 28.10
N THR A 124 2.04 -6.02 28.14
CA THR A 124 1.73 -4.65 27.68
C THR A 124 1.24 -4.70 26.24
N LEU A 125 0.06 -4.12 25.98
CA LEU A 125 -0.48 -4.02 24.64
C LEU A 125 0.19 -2.87 23.90
N ALA A 126 0.76 -3.16 22.73
CA ALA A 126 1.50 -2.22 21.91
C ALA A 126 1.13 -2.35 20.43
N PHE A 127 1.33 -1.27 19.70
CA PHE A 127 1.24 -1.23 18.24
C PHE A 127 2.30 -0.25 17.70
N ALA A 128 2.58 -0.35 16.41
CA ALA A 128 3.42 0.61 15.72
C ALA A 128 2.55 1.54 14.86
N ARG A 129 2.97 2.79 14.76
CA ARG A 129 2.46 3.80 13.82
C ARG A 129 3.62 4.33 13.01
N VAL A 130 3.45 4.36 11.69
CA VAL A 130 4.40 4.99 10.78
C VAL A 130 3.77 6.23 10.15
N TYR A 131 4.59 7.22 9.89
CA TYR A 131 4.24 8.43 9.14
C TYR A 131 5.13 8.52 7.91
N ASP A 132 4.61 9.06 6.81
CA ASP A 132 5.31 9.22 5.53
C ASP A 132 6.43 10.27 5.55
N ALA A 133 6.60 10.97 6.66
CA ALA A 133 7.59 12.02 6.85
C ALA A 133 8.47 11.81 8.10
N PRO A 134 9.61 12.51 8.22
CA PRO A 134 10.49 12.44 9.39
C PRO A 134 9.83 12.97 10.67
N THR A 135 8.94 13.92 10.52
CA THR A 135 8.20 14.53 11.63
C THR A 135 6.70 14.39 11.43
N VAL A 136 5.97 14.34 12.51
CA VAL A 136 4.51 14.27 12.47
C VAL A 136 3.89 15.53 11.83
N ALA A 137 4.54 16.68 12.00
CA ALA A 137 4.04 17.96 11.46
C ALA A 137 4.16 18.05 9.92
N GLU A 138 5.10 17.32 9.34
CA GLU A 138 5.32 17.26 7.89
C GLU A 138 4.52 16.13 7.23
N ALA A 139 3.99 15.19 8.03
CA ALA A 139 3.32 14.02 7.52
C ALA A 139 1.97 14.36 6.87
N ALA A 140 1.71 13.73 5.74
CA ALA A 140 0.43 13.73 5.05
C ALA A 140 -0.33 12.43 5.28
N PHE A 141 0.39 11.32 5.46
CA PHE A 141 -0.18 9.98 5.58
C PHE A 141 0.41 9.21 6.77
N TYR A 142 -0.33 8.20 7.23
CA TYR A 142 0.10 7.30 8.29
C TYR A 142 -0.48 5.90 8.12
N ALA A 143 0.15 4.90 8.75
CA ALA A 143 -0.40 3.56 8.91
C ALA A 143 -0.19 3.05 10.33
N ASP A 144 -1.12 2.18 10.77
CA ASP A 144 -1.05 1.50 12.07
C ASP A 144 -0.95 0.00 11.90
N THR A 145 -0.33 -0.66 12.87
CA THR A 145 -0.38 -2.11 12.99
C THR A 145 -1.54 -2.54 13.88
N PRO A 146 -1.98 -3.80 13.81
CA PRO A 146 -2.78 -4.39 14.86
C PRO A 146 -2.09 -4.30 16.22
N VAL A 147 -2.88 -4.31 17.29
CA VAL A 147 -2.38 -4.36 18.67
C VAL A 147 -1.85 -5.77 18.97
N ALA A 148 -0.68 -5.85 19.58
CA ALA A 148 -0.10 -7.10 20.05
C ALA A 148 0.46 -6.96 21.46
N ALA A 149 0.43 -8.05 22.22
CA ALA A 149 1.01 -8.07 23.58
C ALA A 149 2.53 -8.29 23.51
N ILE A 150 3.26 -7.56 24.34
CA ILE A 150 4.70 -7.77 24.48
C ILE A 150 4.93 -9.18 25.07
N PRO A 151 5.71 -10.05 24.39
CA PRO A 151 5.89 -11.43 24.79
C PRO A 151 6.70 -11.54 26.09
N ALA A 152 6.38 -12.55 26.91
CA ALA A 152 7.06 -12.81 28.19
C ALA A 152 8.35 -13.62 28.03
N ASP A 153 8.43 -14.40 26.97
CA ASP A 153 9.44 -15.47 26.77
C ASP A 153 10.79 -14.98 26.18
N GLY A 154 10.95 -13.68 26.02
CA GLY A 154 12.16 -13.13 25.40
C GLY A 154 12.15 -13.09 23.88
N SER A 155 11.07 -13.56 23.22
CA SER A 155 10.92 -13.48 21.76
C SER A 155 10.81 -12.03 21.26
N SER A 156 11.04 -11.84 19.96
CA SER A 156 10.81 -10.58 19.25
C SER A 156 9.31 -10.36 18.98
N LEU A 157 8.91 -9.12 18.80
CA LEU A 157 7.55 -8.72 18.45
C LEU A 157 7.51 -8.24 17.00
N ALA A 158 6.75 -8.92 16.16
CA ALA A 158 6.49 -8.50 14.80
C ALA A 158 5.19 -7.69 14.74
N LEU A 159 5.25 -6.51 14.11
CA LEU A 159 4.17 -5.57 13.97
C LEU A 159 4.08 -5.14 12.49
N ASP A 160 3.33 -5.90 11.70
CA ASP A 160 3.14 -5.62 10.27
C ASP A 160 2.04 -4.56 10.10
N PHE A 161 2.27 -3.55 9.26
CA PHE A 161 1.37 -2.43 9.06
C PHE A 161 0.18 -2.82 8.18
N GLY A 162 -0.96 -2.15 8.41
CA GLY A 162 -2.08 -2.12 7.49
C GLY A 162 -1.88 -1.11 6.37
N ALA A 163 -2.94 -0.87 5.59
CA ALA A 163 -2.93 0.12 4.52
C ALA A 163 -2.67 1.53 5.07
N ILE A 164 -1.97 2.34 4.29
CA ILE A 164 -1.75 3.75 4.57
C ILE A 164 -3.07 4.53 4.46
N ARG A 165 -3.20 5.58 5.25
CA ARG A 165 -4.40 6.42 5.35
C ARG A 165 -4.01 7.89 5.37
N PRO A 166 -4.83 8.78 4.78
CA PRO A 166 -4.62 10.21 4.91
C PRO A 166 -4.71 10.62 6.38
N LEU A 167 -3.83 11.53 6.78
CA LEU A 167 -3.82 12.10 8.13
C LEU A 167 -4.99 13.07 8.31
N ASP A 168 -5.28 13.84 7.26
CA ASP A 168 -6.43 14.74 7.16
C ASP A 168 -7.23 14.42 5.90
N PRO A 169 -8.27 13.58 6.02
CA PRO A 169 -9.11 13.20 4.89
C PRO A 169 -10.15 14.27 4.52
N GLY A 170 -10.17 15.42 5.24
CA GLY A 170 -11.03 16.55 4.89
C GLY A 170 -10.63 17.16 3.55
N ASP A 171 -11.56 17.89 2.94
CA ASP A 171 -11.40 18.69 1.74
C ASP A 171 -11.86 20.11 2.11
N ALA A 172 -10.90 21.00 2.39
CA ALA A 172 -11.18 22.29 3.02
C ALA A 172 -11.72 23.32 2.04
N ASP A 173 -11.34 23.25 0.78
CA ASP A 173 -11.76 24.20 -0.27
C ASP A 173 -12.82 23.61 -1.23
N GLY A 174 -13.09 22.30 -1.14
CA GLY A 174 -14.18 21.64 -1.87
C GLY A 174 -13.80 21.32 -3.32
N ASP A 175 -12.52 21.20 -3.64
CA ASP A 175 -12.04 20.97 -5.01
C ASP A 175 -11.96 19.47 -5.38
N GLY A 176 -12.12 18.57 -4.39
CA GLY A 176 -12.13 17.12 -4.54
C GLY A 176 -10.83 16.44 -4.12
N LEU A 177 -9.72 17.16 -3.94
CA LEU A 177 -8.52 16.66 -3.28
C LEU A 177 -8.71 16.74 -1.76
N ASN A 178 -8.20 15.77 -1.01
CA ASN A 178 -8.20 15.89 0.44
C ASN A 178 -6.96 16.64 0.94
N ASN A 179 -7.07 17.28 2.12
CA ASN A 179 -6.00 18.10 2.70
C ASN A 179 -4.66 17.36 2.85
N SER A 180 -4.65 16.04 2.95
CA SER A 180 -3.41 15.25 2.99
C SER A 180 -2.71 15.22 1.64
N TRP A 181 -3.45 15.05 0.55
CA TRP A 181 -2.89 15.10 -0.80
C TRP A 181 -2.39 16.49 -1.14
N GLU A 182 -3.18 17.54 -0.83
CA GLU A 182 -2.75 18.93 -0.98
C GLU A 182 -1.43 19.18 -0.24
N ARG A 183 -1.30 18.66 0.98
CA ARG A 183 -0.06 18.76 1.75
C ARG A 183 1.10 18.02 1.10
N ALA A 184 0.85 16.82 0.53
CA ALA A 184 1.87 16.02 -0.13
C ALA A 184 2.34 16.66 -1.44
N LEU A 185 1.42 17.23 -2.23
CA LEU A 185 1.71 17.93 -3.49
C LEU A 185 2.27 19.34 -3.28
N GLY A 186 2.05 19.93 -2.12
CA GLY A 186 2.48 21.29 -1.81
C GLY A 186 1.66 22.34 -2.55
N THR A 187 2.30 23.15 -3.40
CA THR A 187 1.61 24.21 -4.18
C THR A 187 0.95 23.70 -5.45
N ALA A 188 1.02 22.41 -5.72
CA ALA A 188 0.50 21.78 -6.94
C ALA A 188 -0.92 21.23 -6.79
N ASP A 189 -1.62 21.59 -5.74
CA ASP A 189 -2.95 21.16 -5.31
C ASP A 189 -4.10 21.63 -6.23
N ARG A 190 -4.02 21.29 -7.49
CA ARG A 190 -5.06 21.61 -8.48
C ARG A 190 -5.63 20.32 -9.05
N PRO A 191 -6.85 19.92 -8.69
CA PRO A 191 -7.43 18.65 -9.10
C PRO A 191 -7.59 18.51 -10.63
N ALA A 192 -7.68 19.64 -11.33
CA ALA A 192 -7.71 19.71 -12.78
C ALA A 192 -6.33 19.91 -13.43
N ALA A 193 -5.24 19.89 -12.63
CA ALA A 193 -3.89 19.90 -13.14
C ALA A 193 -3.45 18.48 -13.50
N ASP A 194 -2.41 18.42 -14.30
CA ASP A 194 -1.64 17.25 -14.68
C ASP A 194 -0.18 17.68 -14.43
N TYR A 195 0.29 17.39 -13.21
CA TYR A 195 1.53 17.96 -12.70
C TYR A 195 2.77 17.44 -13.43
N ASP A 196 2.78 16.14 -13.75
CA ASP A 196 3.90 15.49 -14.44
C ASP A 196 3.71 15.38 -15.97
N GLY A 197 2.50 15.73 -16.48
CA GLY A 197 2.22 15.80 -17.90
C GLY A 197 1.98 14.45 -18.57
N ASP A 198 1.57 13.43 -17.83
CA ASP A 198 1.33 12.07 -18.35
C ASP A 198 -0.07 11.91 -18.99
N GLY A 199 -0.97 12.88 -18.82
CA GLY A 199 -2.34 12.87 -19.31
C GLY A 199 -3.37 12.40 -18.30
N MET A 200 -2.98 12.01 -17.08
CA MET A 200 -3.86 11.74 -15.95
C MET A 200 -3.93 12.97 -15.05
N LEU A 201 -5.11 13.38 -14.61
CA LEU A 201 -5.25 14.53 -13.72
C LEU A 201 -4.89 14.15 -12.29
N ASP A 202 -4.29 15.07 -11.51
CA ASP A 202 -3.88 14.87 -10.11
C ASP A 202 -5.00 14.27 -9.25
N LEU A 203 -6.25 14.74 -9.44
CA LEU A 203 -7.41 14.14 -8.75
C LEU A 203 -7.63 12.67 -9.12
N ASN A 204 -7.49 12.33 -10.40
CA ASN A 204 -7.66 10.94 -10.85
C ASN A 204 -6.52 10.06 -10.33
N GLU A 205 -5.33 10.62 -10.18
CA GLU A 205 -4.18 9.95 -9.61
C GLU A 205 -4.36 9.70 -8.12
N MET A 206 -4.86 10.67 -7.36
CA MET A 206 -5.25 10.47 -5.97
C MET A 206 -6.24 9.31 -5.83
N LEU A 207 -7.27 9.27 -6.68
CA LEU A 207 -8.26 8.18 -6.67
C LEU A 207 -7.61 6.84 -7.04
N ALA A 208 -6.75 6.83 -8.04
CA ALA A 208 -6.03 5.63 -8.50
C ALA A 208 -4.95 5.18 -7.51
N GLY A 209 -4.35 6.11 -6.77
CA GLY A 209 -3.17 5.90 -5.95
C GLY A 209 -1.89 5.90 -6.77
N THR A 210 -1.91 6.50 -7.97
CA THR A 210 -0.71 6.79 -8.75
C THR A 210 -0.01 8.05 -8.23
N ASP A 211 1.25 8.26 -8.61
CA ASP A 211 2.06 9.36 -8.13
C ASP A 211 1.99 10.55 -9.11
N PRO A 212 1.32 11.65 -8.78
CA PRO A 212 1.13 12.78 -9.68
C PRO A 212 2.43 13.56 -9.98
N THR A 213 3.56 13.10 -9.46
CA THR A 213 4.89 13.69 -9.73
C THR A 213 5.77 12.77 -10.58
N ASP A 214 5.26 11.60 -11.00
CA ASP A 214 6.00 10.59 -11.76
C ASP A 214 5.18 10.12 -12.98
N ALA A 215 5.42 10.70 -14.14
CA ALA A 215 4.76 10.37 -15.41
C ALA A 215 4.84 8.87 -15.83
N ALA A 216 5.58 8.05 -15.12
CA ALA A 216 5.59 6.60 -15.30
C ALA A 216 4.59 5.88 -14.38
N SER A 217 4.03 6.58 -13.40
CA SER A 217 3.07 6.06 -12.41
C SER A 217 1.62 6.21 -12.89
N LEU A 218 1.29 5.64 -14.01
CA LEU A 218 0.01 5.80 -14.69
C LEU A 218 -0.90 4.58 -14.52
N LEU A 219 -2.18 4.78 -14.22
CA LEU A 219 -3.16 3.69 -14.26
C LEU A 219 -3.49 3.33 -15.71
N ALA A 220 -2.74 2.44 -16.29
CA ALA A 220 -2.92 1.98 -17.66
C ALA A 220 -2.83 0.47 -17.77
N LEU A 221 -3.46 -0.09 -18.80
CA LEU A 221 -3.24 -1.49 -19.16
C LEU A 221 -1.81 -1.65 -19.68
N CYS A 222 -0.97 -2.37 -18.95
CA CYS A 222 0.40 -2.66 -19.36
C CYS A 222 0.52 -3.91 -20.24
N GLY A 223 -0.55 -4.71 -20.33
CA GLY A 223 -0.65 -5.86 -21.20
C GLY A 223 -2.10 -6.26 -21.46
N ALA A 224 -2.44 -6.53 -22.71
CA ALA A 224 -3.73 -7.11 -23.07
C ALA A 224 -3.57 -7.99 -24.32
N TRP A 225 -3.81 -9.28 -24.18
CA TRP A 225 -3.76 -10.24 -25.29
C TRP A 225 -4.75 -11.38 -25.10
N THR A 226 -5.05 -12.11 -26.17
CA THR A 226 -5.97 -13.23 -26.09
C THR A 226 -5.21 -14.56 -26.20
N GLU A 227 -5.60 -15.53 -25.38
CA GLU A 227 -5.07 -16.86 -25.35
C GLU A 227 -6.18 -17.91 -25.40
N THR A 228 -5.82 -19.11 -25.83
CA THR A 228 -6.66 -20.31 -25.81
C THR A 228 -5.93 -21.45 -25.13
N ASN A 229 -6.66 -22.46 -24.69
CA ASN A 229 -6.09 -23.64 -24.03
C ASN A 229 -5.30 -23.29 -22.73
N VAL A 230 -5.79 -22.32 -21.96
CA VAL A 230 -5.18 -21.93 -20.69
C VAL A 230 -5.53 -22.95 -19.61
N PRO A 231 -4.55 -23.50 -18.86
CA PRO A 231 -4.82 -24.48 -17.81
C PRO A 231 -5.83 -23.98 -16.78
N GLY A 232 -6.86 -24.78 -16.52
CA GLY A 232 -7.93 -24.47 -15.56
C GLY A 232 -9.12 -23.73 -16.14
N TYR A 233 -9.13 -23.48 -17.44
CA TYR A 233 -10.25 -22.94 -18.20
C TYR A 233 -10.71 -23.97 -19.27
N ASP A 234 -11.89 -23.73 -19.88
CA ASP A 234 -12.34 -24.50 -21.03
C ASP A 234 -11.29 -24.38 -22.15
N PRO A 235 -10.76 -25.49 -22.70
CA PRO A 235 -9.77 -25.46 -23.78
C PRO A 235 -10.23 -24.71 -25.04
N LEU A 236 -11.53 -24.57 -25.24
CA LEU A 236 -12.14 -23.85 -26.36
C LEU A 236 -12.43 -22.38 -26.05
N ALA A 237 -12.30 -21.98 -24.78
CA ALA A 237 -12.48 -20.59 -24.39
C ALA A 237 -11.39 -19.71 -24.99
N ARG A 238 -11.80 -18.55 -25.51
CA ARG A 238 -10.89 -17.46 -25.84
C ARG A 238 -10.82 -16.52 -24.64
N LEU A 239 -9.69 -16.52 -23.97
CA LEU A 239 -9.47 -15.72 -22.77
C LEU A 239 -8.72 -14.44 -23.13
N LEU A 240 -9.24 -13.31 -22.66
CA LEU A 240 -8.52 -12.06 -22.60
C LEU A 240 -7.69 -12.06 -21.31
N HIS A 241 -6.38 -11.95 -21.47
CA HIS A 241 -5.43 -11.76 -20.39
C HIS A 241 -5.07 -10.29 -20.33
N VAL A 242 -5.28 -9.65 -19.19
CA VAL A 242 -4.99 -8.23 -18.97
C VAL A 242 -4.20 -8.03 -17.71
N GLN A 243 -3.27 -7.08 -17.77
CA GLN A 243 -2.43 -6.69 -16.64
C GLN A 243 -2.41 -5.17 -16.48
N TRP A 244 -2.41 -4.71 -15.23
CA TRP A 244 -2.27 -3.29 -14.91
C TRP A 244 -1.59 -3.10 -13.54
N PRO A 245 -0.84 -1.97 -13.35
CA PRO A 245 -0.34 -1.58 -12.04
C PRO A 245 -1.49 -1.40 -11.05
N ALA A 246 -1.30 -1.84 -9.83
CA ALA A 246 -2.32 -1.76 -8.80
C ALA A 246 -1.75 -1.26 -7.48
N VAL A 247 -2.55 -0.52 -6.74
CA VAL A 247 -2.23 -0.07 -5.39
C VAL A 247 -2.93 -0.98 -4.38
N PRO A 248 -2.22 -1.54 -3.40
CA PRO A 248 -2.80 -2.38 -2.38
C PRO A 248 -4.05 -1.77 -1.72
N GLY A 249 -5.11 -2.56 -1.64
CA GLY A 249 -6.39 -2.14 -1.05
C GLY A 249 -7.31 -1.35 -1.99
N LYS A 250 -6.85 -0.92 -3.16
CA LYS A 250 -7.71 -0.30 -4.18
C LYS A 250 -8.49 -1.36 -4.96
N SER A 251 -9.68 -0.99 -5.38
CA SER A 251 -10.57 -1.83 -6.19
C SER A 251 -10.66 -1.31 -7.61
N TYR A 252 -10.61 -2.21 -8.56
CA TYR A 252 -10.55 -1.91 -9.99
C TYR A 252 -11.68 -2.60 -10.72
N ARG A 253 -12.16 -1.97 -11.80
CA ARG A 253 -13.13 -2.53 -12.73
C ARG A 253 -12.61 -2.43 -14.15
N LEU A 254 -12.57 -3.56 -14.83
CA LEU A 254 -12.34 -3.58 -16.26
C LEU A 254 -13.66 -3.29 -16.99
N GLU A 255 -13.62 -2.46 -18.00
CA GLU A 255 -14.75 -2.13 -18.84
C GLU A 255 -14.40 -2.34 -20.31
N ALA A 256 -15.38 -2.71 -21.09
CA ALA A 256 -15.25 -2.89 -22.53
C ALA A 256 -16.32 -2.08 -23.28
N ALA A 257 -15.93 -1.55 -24.42
CA ALA A 257 -16.85 -0.99 -25.40
C ALA A 257 -16.72 -1.74 -26.73
N VAL A 258 -17.82 -1.91 -27.42
CA VAL A 258 -17.79 -2.42 -28.79
C VAL A 258 -17.16 -1.34 -29.66
N SER A 259 -16.19 -1.76 -30.43
CA SER A 259 -15.27 -1.02 -31.30
C SER A 259 -15.54 0.42 -31.61
N PRO A 260 -14.43 1.17 -31.72
CA PRO A 260 -14.38 2.60 -31.72
C PRO A 260 -14.83 3.18 -33.05
N GLY A 261 -15.99 3.05 -33.30
CA GLY A 261 -16.51 4.11 -34.14
C GLY A 261 -17.16 5.05 -33.14
N SER A 262 -16.68 6.23 -32.93
CA SER A 262 -17.66 7.31 -33.05
C SER A 262 -18.54 6.87 -34.19
N ASP A 263 -19.80 6.49 -33.91
CA ASP A 263 -20.76 6.31 -35.00
C ASP A 263 -20.47 7.43 -36.00
N PRO A 264 -19.99 7.14 -37.21
CA PRO A 264 -19.58 8.19 -38.14
C PRO A 264 -20.72 9.16 -38.47
N GLU A 265 -21.95 8.76 -38.13
CA GLU A 265 -23.15 9.59 -38.29
C GLU A 265 -23.44 10.46 -37.07
N THR A 266 -23.14 10.03 -35.86
CA THR A 266 -23.51 10.77 -34.63
C THR A 266 -22.34 11.33 -33.85
N GLY A 267 -21.11 10.88 -34.11
CA GLY A 267 -19.91 11.27 -33.32
C GLY A 267 -19.97 10.86 -31.84
N ALA A 268 -20.88 9.96 -31.48
CA ALA A 268 -21.08 9.56 -30.10
C ALA A 268 -19.84 8.80 -29.54
N ALA A 269 -19.43 9.16 -28.35
CA ALA A 269 -18.34 8.47 -27.64
C ALA A 269 -18.70 7.00 -27.36
N PRO A 270 -17.73 6.07 -27.35
CA PRO A 270 -17.99 4.67 -27.05
C PRO A 270 -18.61 4.51 -25.66
N VAL A 271 -19.68 3.70 -25.58
CA VAL A 271 -20.31 3.37 -24.30
C VAL A 271 -19.60 2.16 -23.71
N PHE A 272 -18.94 2.35 -22.58
CA PHE A 272 -18.26 1.29 -21.85
C PHE A 272 -19.22 0.59 -20.90
N ALA A 273 -19.15 -0.73 -20.87
CA ALA A 273 -19.87 -1.57 -19.93
C ALA A 273 -18.89 -2.40 -19.08
N PRO A 274 -19.25 -2.72 -17.83
CA PRO A 274 -18.43 -3.59 -16.98
C PRO A 274 -18.13 -4.93 -17.66
N LEU A 275 -16.89 -5.37 -17.59
CA LEU A 275 -16.42 -6.66 -18.05
C LEU A 275 -15.84 -7.45 -16.88
N GLY A 276 -16.60 -8.40 -16.35
CA GLY A 276 -16.25 -9.16 -15.15
C GLY A 276 -16.57 -8.44 -13.83
N ASP A 277 -16.06 -9.02 -12.74
CA ASP A 277 -16.28 -8.51 -11.39
C ASP A 277 -15.25 -7.42 -11.02
N VAL A 278 -15.53 -6.70 -9.94
CA VAL A 278 -14.56 -5.79 -9.31
C VAL A 278 -13.43 -6.61 -8.70
N VAL A 279 -12.20 -6.21 -8.95
CA VAL A 279 -10.99 -6.83 -8.41
C VAL A 279 -10.34 -5.89 -7.42
N THR A 280 -10.13 -6.37 -6.20
CA THR A 280 -9.41 -5.61 -5.18
C THR A 280 -7.98 -6.13 -5.06
N ALA A 281 -7.00 -5.24 -5.15
CA ALA A 281 -5.61 -5.58 -4.93
C ALA A 281 -5.37 -5.99 -3.47
N GLY A 282 -4.70 -7.12 -3.27
CA GLY A 282 -4.29 -7.57 -1.94
C GLY A 282 -3.24 -6.64 -1.33
N ALA A 283 -2.91 -6.88 -0.06
CA ALA A 283 -2.01 -6.02 0.72
C ALA A 283 -0.57 -5.90 0.16
N ASP A 284 -0.18 -6.83 -0.70
CA ASP A 284 1.14 -6.92 -1.32
C ASP A 284 1.08 -6.98 -2.86
N GLU A 285 -0.10 -6.75 -3.45
CA GLU A 285 -0.31 -6.80 -4.90
C GLU A 285 -0.13 -5.42 -5.53
N THR A 286 0.95 -5.25 -6.27
CA THR A 286 1.27 -4.04 -7.05
C THR A 286 1.06 -4.21 -8.55
N LEU A 287 0.67 -5.41 -8.98
CA LEU A 287 0.28 -5.75 -10.36
C LEU A 287 -0.90 -6.70 -10.29
N LEU A 288 -2.00 -6.35 -10.94
CA LEU A 288 -3.13 -7.26 -11.13
C LEU A 288 -3.02 -7.96 -12.48
N ASP A 289 -3.33 -9.26 -12.44
CA ASP A 289 -3.23 -10.19 -13.56
C ASP A 289 -4.56 -10.97 -13.66
N VAL A 290 -5.37 -10.64 -14.66
CA VAL A 290 -6.76 -11.07 -14.75
C VAL A 290 -7.05 -11.75 -16.08
N TRP A 291 -7.77 -12.86 -16.03
CA TRP A 291 -8.23 -13.63 -17.17
C TRP A 291 -9.75 -13.56 -17.29
N ILE A 292 -10.24 -13.21 -18.47
CA ILE A 292 -11.67 -13.04 -18.75
C ILE A 292 -12.06 -13.83 -19.99
N ASP A 293 -13.12 -14.63 -19.89
CA ASP A 293 -13.67 -15.33 -21.05
C ASP A 293 -14.37 -14.36 -21.99
N VAL A 294 -13.82 -14.21 -23.17
CA VAL A 294 -14.34 -13.36 -24.27
C VAL A 294 -14.79 -14.18 -25.48
N SER A 295 -15.05 -15.48 -25.30
CA SER A 295 -15.47 -16.38 -26.38
C SER A 295 -16.74 -15.90 -27.09
N GLY A 296 -17.63 -15.21 -26.40
CA GLY A 296 -18.86 -14.63 -26.97
C GLY A 296 -18.69 -13.25 -27.61
N ALA A 297 -17.49 -12.67 -27.61
CA ALA A 297 -17.27 -11.36 -28.19
C ALA A 297 -17.12 -11.45 -29.73
N GLU A 298 -18.14 -10.96 -30.43
CA GLU A 298 -18.22 -11.03 -31.91
C GLU A 298 -17.46 -9.92 -32.64
N ARG A 299 -17.02 -8.88 -31.93
CA ARG A 299 -16.41 -7.66 -32.49
C ARG A 299 -15.17 -7.24 -31.75
N MET A 300 -14.33 -6.46 -32.42
CA MET A 300 -13.20 -5.79 -31.79
C MET A 300 -13.70 -4.91 -30.64
N GLN A 301 -13.13 -5.05 -29.47
CA GLN A 301 -13.48 -4.29 -28.26
C GLN A 301 -12.33 -3.37 -27.87
N VAL A 302 -12.67 -2.24 -27.28
CA VAL A 302 -11.74 -1.35 -26.59
C VAL A 302 -11.91 -1.59 -25.11
N TYR A 303 -10.82 -1.71 -24.41
CA TYR A 303 -10.80 -1.98 -22.97
C TYR A 303 -10.24 -0.79 -22.22
N ARG A 304 -10.78 -0.52 -21.04
CA ARG A 304 -10.21 0.42 -20.08
C ARG A 304 -10.32 -0.12 -18.68
N ILE A 305 -9.41 0.35 -17.83
CA ILE A 305 -9.45 0.12 -16.38
C ILE A 305 -9.99 1.38 -15.69
N ARG A 306 -10.78 1.17 -14.64
CA ARG A 306 -11.24 2.25 -13.74
C ARG A 306 -11.11 1.82 -12.30
N ILE A 307 -10.92 2.81 -11.43
CA ILE A 307 -11.13 2.61 -9.99
C ILE A 307 -12.61 2.32 -9.78
N ALA A 308 -12.91 1.24 -9.07
CA ALA A 308 -14.24 0.96 -8.59
C ALA A 308 -14.41 1.67 -7.24
N GLU A 309 -15.45 2.49 -7.12
CA GLU A 309 -15.85 2.99 -5.81
C GLU A 309 -16.08 1.79 -4.88
N ALA A 310 -15.55 1.86 -3.67
CA ALA A 310 -15.86 0.86 -2.66
C ALA A 310 -17.39 0.85 -2.52
N ALA A 311 -18.00 -0.33 -2.67
CA ALA A 311 -19.41 -0.46 -2.33
C ALA A 311 -19.56 0.01 -0.89
N GLU A 312 -20.35 1.06 -0.66
CA GLU A 312 -20.70 1.45 0.70
C GLU A 312 -21.27 0.22 1.42
N PRO A 313 -20.83 -0.07 2.66
CA PRO A 313 -21.20 -1.24 3.41
C PRO A 313 -22.70 -1.28 3.76
#